data_ad3aaf76064f0ec300e61bd95657961a
#
_entry.id   ad3aaf76064f0ec300e61bd95657961a
#
_cell.length_a   1.000
_cell.length_b   1.000
_cell.length_c   1.000
_cell.angle_alpha   90.00
_cell.angle_beta   90.00
_cell.angle_gamma   90.00
#
_symmetry.space_group_name_H-M   'P 1'
#
loop_
_entity.id
_entity.type
_entity.pdbx_description
1 polymer ?
#
loop_
_entity_poly.entity_id
_entity_poly.type
_entity_poly.pdbx_seq_one_letter_code
_entity_poly.pdbx_strand_id
1 'polypeptide(L)'
;VILGPPGTGKTTYLLDVVDDKIKEGIKPDRIGYFAYTKKAASEAVERACVKFNLERKEFQYFRTLHSLAFQMLGLSTNDVMRAKNYAELSKMLGLKLSNAQDNIDNNGAFVQDDIYLRIIDLARVGKVELYDAYREWGHIQGGWLKLDQINRTIEDYKKKRKLLDYTDMIVEFNKQDMCPRLDVVIVDEAQDLSPLQWDMVTKLVDNGKQAFVAGDDDQAIFNWAGASVNHLMNLPWERVILDESYRVPKKIHEAANKLIVRVPNRVDKKWKSRSEEGEIHIHNSFSHINLQKEGQWLIQARTKYLLDIIEDFLRQEGLFYEKFNKPSVSEKMAHAINSWKKISRGESIIGNS
;
A
#
# COMPACT_ATOMS: atom_id res chain seq x y z
N VAL A 1 17.50 9.62 -8.26
CA VAL A 1 16.24 8.90 -8.45
C VAL A 1 16.53 7.55 -9.07
N ILE A 2 16.00 6.48 -8.51
CA ILE A 2 16.17 5.12 -9.02
C ILE A 2 14.85 4.70 -9.68
N LEU A 3 14.85 4.58 -10.98
CA LEU A 3 13.68 4.11 -11.74
C LEU A 3 13.90 2.64 -12.11
N GLY A 4 12.98 1.79 -11.70
CA GLY A 4 13.12 0.36 -11.93
C GLY A 4 11.81 -0.30 -12.32
N PRO A 5 11.70 -0.82 -13.54
CA PRO A 5 10.60 -1.68 -13.97
C PRO A 5 10.36 -2.88 -13.05
N PRO A 6 9.28 -3.65 -13.27
CA PRO A 6 8.96 -4.78 -12.39
C PRO A 6 10.10 -5.78 -12.26
N GLY A 7 10.48 -6.12 -11.02
CA GLY A 7 11.47 -7.15 -10.75
C GLY A 7 12.92 -6.79 -11.04
N THR A 8 13.25 -5.50 -11.22
CA THR A 8 14.63 -5.03 -11.45
C THR A 8 15.47 -4.87 -10.19
N GLY A 9 14.91 -5.22 -9.01
CA GLY A 9 15.65 -5.20 -7.76
C GLY A 9 15.76 -3.83 -7.10
N LYS A 10 14.81 -2.91 -7.30
CA LYS A 10 14.78 -1.58 -6.62
C LYS A 10 15.09 -1.65 -5.13
N THR A 11 14.32 -2.46 -4.39
CA THR A 11 14.50 -2.64 -2.95
C THR A 11 15.90 -3.18 -2.61
N THR A 12 16.43 -4.11 -3.41
CA THR A 12 17.79 -4.64 -3.24
C THR A 12 18.82 -3.53 -3.43
N TYR A 13 18.70 -2.75 -4.50
CA TYR A 13 19.55 -1.59 -4.75
C TYR A 13 19.54 -0.58 -3.60
N LEU A 14 18.35 -0.26 -3.07
CA LEU A 14 18.23 0.63 -1.92
C LEU A 14 18.88 0.05 -0.65
N LEU A 15 18.81 -1.26 -0.44
CA LEU A 15 19.50 -1.92 0.68
C LEU A 15 21.03 -1.99 0.45
N ASP A 16 21.49 -2.04 -0.80
CA ASP A 16 22.92 -1.88 -1.11
C ASP A 16 23.40 -0.46 -0.80
N VAL A 17 22.58 0.56 -1.11
CA VAL A 17 22.86 1.95 -0.68
C VAL A 17 22.94 2.04 0.85
N VAL A 18 22.05 1.39 1.59
CA VAL A 18 22.12 1.35 3.07
C VAL A 18 23.45 0.73 3.53
N ASP A 19 23.87 -0.38 2.90
CA ASP A 19 25.11 -1.07 3.21
C ASP A 19 26.33 -0.15 3.02
N ASP A 20 26.39 0.52 1.89
CA ASP A 20 27.49 1.44 1.58
C ASP A 20 27.53 2.59 2.61
N LYS A 21 26.37 3.12 2.99
CA LYS A 21 26.31 4.21 3.99
C LYS A 21 26.72 3.75 5.39
N ILE A 22 26.38 2.53 5.77
CA ILE A 22 26.86 1.94 7.05
C ILE A 22 28.39 1.74 6.99
N LYS A 23 28.94 1.26 5.87
CA LYS A 23 30.41 1.14 5.67
C LYS A 23 31.12 2.48 5.68
N GLU A 24 30.47 3.55 5.19
CA GLU A 24 30.97 4.93 5.31
C GLU A 24 30.93 5.46 6.77
N GLY A 25 30.39 4.70 7.72
CA GLY A 25 30.33 5.04 9.14
C GLY A 25 29.03 5.74 9.58
N ILE A 26 28.01 5.79 8.72
CA ILE A 26 26.69 6.32 9.10
C ILE A 26 25.99 5.27 9.95
N LYS A 27 25.52 5.68 11.14
CA LYS A 27 24.78 4.78 12.03
C LYS A 27 23.40 4.43 11.46
N PRO A 28 22.87 3.20 11.67
CA PRO A 28 21.55 2.80 11.20
C PRO A 28 20.42 3.70 11.68
N ASP A 29 20.51 4.26 12.90
CA ASP A 29 19.55 5.21 13.47
C ASP A 29 19.58 6.61 12.80
N ARG A 30 20.53 6.83 11.89
CA ARG A 30 20.66 8.04 11.06
C ARG A 30 20.19 7.82 9.63
N ILE A 31 19.69 6.63 9.31
CA ILE A 31 19.18 6.24 7.99
C ILE A 31 17.67 6.05 8.11
N GLY A 32 16.90 6.86 7.37
CA GLY A 32 15.47 6.69 7.21
C GLY A 32 15.15 5.89 5.94
N TYR A 33 14.38 4.83 6.06
CA TYR A 33 13.87 4.05 4.94
C TYR A 33 12.34 4.06 5.00
N PHE A 34 11.72 4.74 4.03
CA PHE A 34 10.28 4.97 4.03
C PHE A 34 9.63 4.22 2.87
N ALA A 35 8.78 3.25 3.20
CA ALA A 35 8.00 2.50 2.24
C ALA A 35 6.52 2.89 2.31
N TYR A 36 5.80 2.72 1.20
CA TYR A 36 4.38 3.04 1.12
C TYR A 36 3.52 2.18 2.06
N THR A 37 3.79 0.86 2.14
CA THR A 37 3.04 -0.07 2.97
C THR A 37 3.82 -0.57 4.19
N LYS A 38 3.08 -0.93 5.25
CA LYS A 38 3.68 -1.56 6.46
C LYS A 38 4.40 -2.87 6.12
N LYS A 39 3.85 -3.64 5.16
CA LYS A 39 4.46 -4.91 4.71
C LYS A 39 5.81 -4.65 4.06
N ALA A 40 5.89 -3.70 3.13
CA ALA A 40 7.15 -3.35 2.47
C ALA A 40 8.19 -2.82 3.46
N ALA A 41 7.78 -1.97 4.40
CA ALA A 41 8.67 -1.47 5.46
C ALA A 41 9.19 -2.61 6.36
N SER A 42 8.33 -3.55 6.76
CA SER A 42 8.73 -4.72 7.56
C SER A 42 9.70 -5.63 6.82
N GLU A 43 9.43 -5.88 5.54
CA GLU A 43 10.31 -6.69 4.67
C GLU A 43 11.69 -6.03 4.50
N ALA A 44 11.74 -4.72 4.35
CA ALA A 44 12.99 -3.98 4.29
C ALA A 44 13.80 -4.10 5.59
N VAL A 45 13.13 -3.99 6.76
CA VAL A 45 13.77 -4.22 8.07
C VAL A 45 14.30 -5.64 8.18
N GLU A 46 13.52 -6.65 7.85
CA GLU A 46 13.91 -8.06 7.95
C GLU A 46 15.14 -8.36 7.07
N ARG A 47 15.11 -7.87 5.84
CA ARG A 47 16.25 -8.01 4.91
C ARG A 47 17.49 -7.27 5.43
N ALA A 48 17.31 -6.07 5.99
CA ALA A 48 18.39 -5.29 6.58
C ALA A 48 18.99 -6.00 7.81
N CYS A 49 18.17 -6.53 8.72
CA CYS A 49 18.61 -7.29 9.87
C CYS A 49 19.48 -8.49 9.48
N VAL A 50 19.04 -9.25 8.47
CA VAL A 50 19.79 -10.40 7.97
C VAL A 50 21.09 -9.97 7.28
N LYS A 51 21.02 -8.95 6.40
CA LYS A 51 22.16 -8.49 5.61
C LYS A 51 23.27 -7.90 6.45
N PHE A 52 22.90 -7.13 7.48
CA PHE A 52 23.88 -6.39 8.30
C PHE A 52 24.18 -7.07 9.64
N ASN A 53 23.51 -8.17 9.97
CA ASN A 53 23.59 -8.84 11.25
C ASN A 53 23.32 -7.89 12.43
N LEU A 54 22.30 -7.05 12.31
CA LEU A 54 21.88 -6.05 13.27
C LEU A 54 20.46 -6.33 13.76
N GLU A 55 20.14 -5.84 14.95
CA GLU A 55 18.81 -6.01 15.52
C GLU A 55 17.80 -5.01 14.95
N ARG A 56 16.52 -5.40 14.90
CA ARG A 56 15.42 -4.55 14.42
C ARG A 56 15.35 -3.18 15.11
N LYS A 57 15.71 -3.09 16.37
CA LYS A 57 15.71 -1.83 17.13
C LYS A 57 16.68 -0.77 16.58
N GLU A 58 17.72 -1.20 15.86
CA GLU A 58 18.70 -0.30 15.26
C GLU A 58 18.16 0.43 14.03
N PHE A 59 17.17 -0.17 13.35
CA PHE A 59 16.50 0.38 12.18
C PHE A 59 15.20 1.11 12.55
N GLN A 60 15.23 1.98 13.55
CA GLN A 60 14.03 2.64 14.09
C GLN A 60 13.27 3.50 13.08
N TYR A 61 13.93 3.98 12.01
CA TYR A 61 13.33 4.79 10.94
C TYR A 61 13.07 4.02 9.64
N PHE A 62 13.09 2.68 9.68
CA PHE A 62 12.60 1.84 8.57
C PHE A 62 11.11 1.60 8.76
N ARG A 63 10.27 2.46 8.16
CA ARG A 63 8.83 2.48 8.44
C ARG A 63 8.02 3.18 7.35
N THR A 64 6.71 3.26 7.52
CA THR A 64 5.86 4.12 6.67
C THR A 64 5.90 5.56 7.15
N LEU A 65 5.61 6.53 6.25
CA LEU A 65 5.50 7.94 6.60
C LEU A 65 4.49 8.18 7.73
N HIS A 66 3.33 7.53 7.68
CA HIS A 66 2.32 7.62 8.76
C HIS A 66 2.85 7.10 10.10
N SER A 67 3.62 6.02 10.10
CA SER A 67 4.22 5.49 11.32
C SER A 67 5.28 6.45 11.90
N LEU A 68 6.01 7.16 11.02
CA LEU A 68 6.92 8.21 11.43
C LEU A 68 6.15 9.37 12.05
N ALA A 69 5.14 9.90 11.37
CA ALA A 69 4.31 10.98 11.87
C ALA A 69 3.68 10.65 13.23
N PHE A 70 3.11 9.46 13.37
CA PHE A 70 2.55 8.97 14.63
C PHE A 70 3.56 9.02 15.79
N GLN A 71 4.79 8.56 15.53
CA GLN A 71 5.86 8.57 16.55
C GLN A 71 6.33 9.99 16.87
N MET A 72 6.58 10.81 15.85
CA MET A 72 7.13 12.16 16.02
C MET A 72 6.16 13.10 16.73
N LEU A 73 4.85 12.90 16.48
CA LEU A 73 3.80 13.64 17.16
C LEU A 73 3.51 13.14 18.60
N GLY A 74 4.19 12.05 19.05
CA GLY A 74 3.97 11.47 20.36
C GLY A 74 2.58 10.91 20.59
N LEU A 75 1.90 10.48 19.52
CA LEU A 75 0.52 10.02 19.58
C LEU A 75 0.40 8.65 20.23
N SER A 76 -0.70 8.46 20.92
CA SER A 76 -1.17 7.16 21.38
C SER A 76 -2.29 6.65 20.44
N THR A 77 -2.59 5.39 20.56
CA THR A 77 -3.71 4.81 19.80
C THR A 77 -5.07 5.39 20.18
N ASN A 78 -5.19 6.13 21.29
CA ASN A 78 -6.41 6.81 21.71
C ASN A 78 -6.57 8.18 21.05
N ASP A 79 -5.51 8.73 20.51
CA ASP A 79 -5.49 10.04 19.83
C ASP A 79 -5.86 9.92 18.36
N VAL A 80 -6.03 8.69 17.84
CA VAL A 80 -6.31 8.42 16.44
C VAL A 80 -7.73 7.89 16.24
N MET A 81 -8.40 8.37 15.20
CA MET A 81 -9.72 7.91 14.79
C MET A 81 -9.71 6.41 14.45
N ARG A 82 -10.70 5.68 14.96
CA ARG A 82 -10.86 4.23 14.77
C ARG A 82 -12.29 3.90 14.36
N ALA A 83 -12.53 2.63 14.05
CA ALA A 83 -13.86 2.14 13.66
C ALA A 83 -15.00 2.60 14.60
N LYS A 84 -14.76 2.65 15.92
CA LYS A 84 -15.76 3.15 16.89
C LYS A 84 -16.15 4.62 16.62
N ASN A 85 -15.20 5.46 16.24
CA ASN A 85 -15.42 6.88 15.98
C ASN A 85 -16.22 7.06 14.68
N TYR A 86 -15.91 6.30 13.64
CA TYR A 86 -16.71 6.28 12.40
C TYR A 86 -18.13 5.74 12.64
N ALA A 87 -18.29 4.74 13.51
CA ALA A 87 -19.62 4.26 13.90
C ALA A 87 -20.44 5.33 14.65
N GLU A 88 -19.82 6.15 15.49
CA GLU A 88 -20.49 7.30 16.14
C GLU A 88 -20.86 8.38 15.12
N LEU A 89 -19.94 8.75 14.22
CA LEU A 89 -20.19 9.70 13.13
C LEU A 89 -21.31 9.20 12.22
N SER A 90 -21.37 7.91 11.92
CA SER A 90 -22.44 7.28 11.14
C SER A 90 -23.82 7.53 11.78
N LYS A 91 -23.93 7.36 13.10
CA LYS A 91 -25.17 7.63 13.84
C LYS A 91 -25.53 9.11 13.85
N MET A 92 -24.53 9.99 14.06
CA MET A 92 -24.75 11.45 14.07
C MET A 92 -25.23 12.00 12.74
N LEU A 93 -24.69 11.45 11.64
CA LEU A 93 -24.94 11.92 10.27
C LEU A 93 -26.10 11.17 9.59
N GLY A 94 -26.60 10.08 10.18
CA GLY A 94 -27.56 9.17 9.53
C GLY A 94 -27.00 8.49 8.28
N LEU A 95 -25.68 8.21 8.26
CA LEU A 95 -24.96 7.64 7.14
C LEU A 95 -24.37 6.28 7.52
N LYS A 96 -24.03 5.46 6.50
CA LYS A 96 -23.25 4.24 6.66
C LYS A 96 -21.80 4.54 6.27
N LEU A 97 -20.99 4.90 7.26
CA LEU A 97 -19.57 5.18 7.08
C LEU A 97 -18.74 4.02 7.61
N SER A 98 -17.63 3.73 6.92
CA SER A 98 -16.61 2.81 7.40
C SER A 98 -15.29 3.56 7.60
N ASN A 99 -14.32 2.91 8.27
CA ASN A 99 -12.97 3.44 8.29
C ASN A 99 -12.33 3.19 6.92
N ALA A 100 -12.28 4.22 6.10
CA ALA A 100 -11.78 4.13 4.72
C ALA A 100 -10.36 3.55 4.64
N GLN A 101 -9.53 3.75 5.67
CA GLN A 101 -8.15 3.27 5.70
C GLN A 101 -7.99 1.82 6.13
N ASP A 102 -8.81 1.34 7.08
CA ASP A 102 -8.90 -0.10 7.33
C ASP A 102 -9.32 -0.85 6.06
N ASN A 103 -10.05 -0.18 5.16
CA ASN A 103 -10.47 -0.73 3.89
C ASN A 103 -9.36 -0.74 2.83
N ILE A 104 -8.44 0.22 2.82
CA ILE A 104 -7.27 0.23 1.92
C ILE A 104 -6.26 -0.84 2.39
N ASP A 105 -5.91 -0.86 3.67
CA ASP A 105 -4.94 -1.80 4.25
C ASP A 105 -5.46 -3.25 4.30
N ASN A 106 -6.79 -3.46 4.48
CA ASN A 106 -7.41 -4.77 4.66
C ASN A 106 -8.30 -5.20 3.49
N ASN A 107 -8.27 -4.49 2.37
CA ASN A 107 -9.14 -4.77 1.21
C ASN A 107 -10.64 -4.81 1.54
N GLY A 108 -11.11 -4.05 2.54
CA GLY A 108 -12.52 -3.94 2.92
C GLY A 108 -13.39 -3.43 1.77
N ALA A 109 -14.66 -3.84 1.72
CA ALA A 109 -15.63 -3.27 0.80
C ALA A 109 -15.96 -1.83 1.21
N PHE A 110 -15.99 -0.91 0.26
CA PHE A 110 -16.51 0.44 0.50
C PHE A 110 -18.00 0.36 0.84
N VAL A 111 -18.39 1.02 1.93
CA VAL A 111 -19.80 1.18 2.28
C VAL A 111 -20.40 2.30 1.42
N GLN A 112 -21.70 2.29 1.22
CA GLN A 112 -22.40 3.17 0.28
C GLN A 112 -22.08 4.66 0.46
N ASP A 113 -21.94 5.12 1.71
CA ASP A 113 -21.74 6.53 2.04
C ASP A 113 -20.25 6.92 2.21
N ASP A 114 -19.33 5.98 2.05
CA ASP A 114 -17.88 6.26 2.10
C ASP A 114 -17.41 7.20 0.98
N ILE A 115 -18.24 7.42 -0.04
CA ILE A 115 -17.98 8.37 -1.11
C ILE A 115 -17.68 9.79 -0.58
N TYR A 116 -18.37 10.22 0.48
CA TYR A 116 -18.14 11.53 1.09
C TYR A 116 -16.77 11.59 1.75
N LEU A 117 -16.41 10.56 2.54
CA LEU A 117 -15.10 10.45 3.18
C LEU A 117 -13.98 10.44 2.12
N ARG A 118 -14.23 9.72 1.02
CA ARG A 118 -13.26 9.62 -0.06
C ARG A 118 -13.00 10.94 -0.75
N ILE A 119 -14.03 11.73 -1.07
CA ILE A 119 -13.85 13.05 -1.70
C ILE A 119 -13.12 13.99 -0.74
N ILE A 120 -13.49 13.98 0.55
CA ILE A 120 -12.83 14.78 1.59
C ILE A 120 -11.36 14.39 1.69
N ASP A 121 -11.05 13.11 1.73
CA ASP A 121 -9.66 12.63 1.84
C ASP A 121 -8.85 12.94 0.58
N LEU A 122 -9.40 12.74 -0.62
CA LEU A 122 -8.76 13.09 -1.88
C LEU A 122 -8.43 14.59 -1.97
N ALA A 123 -9.34 15.46 -1.52
CA ALA A 123 -9.06 16.90 -1.46
C ALA A 123 -7.85 17.19 -0.57
N ARG A 124 -7.80 16.58 0.61
CA ARG A 124 -6.75 16.79 1.62
C ARG A 124 -5.40 16.24 1.19
N VAL A 125 -5.36 14.98 0.73
CA VAL A 125 -4.10 14.35 0.28
C VAL A 125 -3.57 14.95 -1.01
N GLY A 126 -4.49 15.42 -1.88
CA GLY A 126 -4.19 16.13 -3.12
C GLY A 126 -3.85 17.61 -2.93
N LYS A 127 -4.09 18.16 -1.72
CA LYS A 127 -3.91 19.60 -1.41
C LYS A 127 -4.71 20.51 -2.32
N VAL A 128 -5.95 20.12 -2.63
CA VAL A 128 -6.90 20.89 -3.43
C VAL A 128 -8.09 21.30 -2.58
N GLU A 129 -8.79 22.36 -2.99
CA GLU A 129 -10.01 22.79 -2.32
C GLU A 129 -11.08 21.68 -2.40
N LEU A 130 -11.83 21.48 -1.32
CA LEU A 130 -12.87 20.43 -1.26
C LEU A 130 -13.91 20.60 -2.38
N TYR A 131 -14.22 21.86 -2.73
CA TYR A 131 -15.17 22.15 -3.80
C TYR A 131 -14.65 21.71 -5.18
N ASP A 132 -13.34 21.86 -5.43
CA ASP A 132 -12.73 21.43 -6.69
C ASP A 132 -12.69 19.91 -6.79
N ALA A 133 -12.33 19.21 -5.71
CA ALA A 133 -12.41 17.75 -5.65
C ALA A 133 -13.84 17.24 -5.86
N TYR A 134 -14.84 17.93 -5.29
CA TYR A 134 -16.26 17.61 -5.51
C TYR A 134 -16.65 17.78 -6.99
N ARG A 135 -16.23 18.87 -7.62
CA ARG A 135 -16.53 19.12 -9.05
C ARG A 135 -15.91 18.08 -9.96
N GLU A 136 -14.68 17.69 -9.67
CA GLU A 136 -13.97 16.65 -10.42
C GLU A 136 -14.62 15.26 -10.25
N TRP A 137 -15.10 14.96 -9.04
CA TRP A 137 -15.78 13.71 -8.75
C TRP A 137 -17.11 13.56 -9.50
N GLY A 138 -17.84 14.66 -9.67
CA GLY A 138 -19.14 14.70 -10.31
C GLY A 138 -20.33 14.55 -9.35
N HIS A 139 -21.39 13.90 -9.82
CA HIS A 139 -22.64 13.79 -9.06
C HIS A 139 -22.55 12.87 -7.86
N ILE A 140 -22.86 13.41 -6.66
CA ILE A 140 -23.08 12.65 -5.42
C ILE A 140 -24.45 12.98 -4.84
N GLN A 141 -25.02 12.06 -4.07
CA GLN A 141 -26.30 12.24 -3.43
C GLN A 141 -26.26 13.41 -2.43
N GLY A 142 -27.20 14.33 -2.54
CA GLY A 142 -27.27 15.54 -1.68
C GLY A 142 -26.31 16.66 -2.07
N GLY A 143 -25.48 16.46 -3.09
CA GLY A 143 -24.66 17.51 -3.69
C GLY A 143 -23.62 18.14 -2.75
N TRP A 144 -23.18 19.33 -3.13
CA TRP A 144 -22.15 20.08 -2.40
C TRP A 144 -22.51 20.38 -0.95
N LEU A 145 -23.76 20.87 -0.71
CA LEU A 145 -24.18 21.26 0.65
C LEU A 145 -24.08 20.12 1.65
N LYS A 146 -24.44 18.90 1.22
CA LYS A 146 -24.34 17.71 2.07
C LYS A 146 -22.88 17.35 2.33
N LEU A 147 -22.03 17.38 1.33
CA LEU A 147 -20.60 17.09 1.47
C LEU A 147 -19.92 18.07 2.43
N ASP A 148 -20.17 19.37 2.26
CA ASP A 148 -19.63 20.43 3.13
C ASP A 148 -20.11 20.28 4.58
N GLN A 149 -21.40 19.98 4.80
CA GLN A 149 -21.94 19.70 6.12
C GLN A 149 -21.28 18.49 6.77
N ILE A 150 -21.08 17.39 6.02
CA ILE A 150 -20.41 16.18 6.52
C ILE A 150 -18.96 16.52 6.89
N ASN A 151 -18.24 17.21 6.02
CA ASN A 151 -16.86 17.61 6.27
C ASN A 151 -16.74 18.45 7.56
N ARG A 152 -17.57 19.49 7.73
CA ARG A 152 -17.58 20.29 8.95
C ARG A 152 -17.91 19.47 10.19
N THR A 153 -18.86 18.54 10.10
CA THR A 153 -19.21 17.68 11.22
C THR A 153 -18.05 16.78 11.64
N ILE A 154 -17.30 16.24 10.67
CA ILE A 154 -16.12 15.40 10.94
C ILE A 154 -15.02 16.24 11.60
N GLU A 155 -14.74 17.44 11.07
CA GLU A 155 -13.72 18.32 11.65
C GLU A 155 -14.08 18.76 13.08
N ASP A 156 -15.34 19.13 13.33
CA ASP A 156 -15.83 19.48 14.67
C ASP A 156 -15.77 18.29 15.63
N TYR A 157 -16.10 17.08 15.15
CA TYR A 157 -16.01 15.85 15.94
C TYR A 157 -14.56 15.59 16.35
N LYS A 158 -13.62 15.63 15.40
CA LYS A 158 -12.18 15.45 15.65
C LYS A 158 -11.67 16.49 16.65
N LYS A 159 -11.98 17.75 16.44
CA LYS A 159 -11.56 18.87 17.29
C LYS A 159 -12.08 18.74 18.73
N LYS A 160 -13.36 18.45 18.92
CA LYS A 160 -13.98 18.28 20.25
C LYS A 160 -13.40 17.11 21.04
N ARG A 161 -13.00 16.04 20.35
CA ARG A 161 -12.46 14.83 20.98
C ARG A 161 -10.94 14.76 20.96
N LYS A 162 -10.27 15.77 20.40
CA LYS A 162 -8.81 15.82 20.22
C LYS A 162 -8.27 14.60 19.47
N LEU A 163 -8.97 14.19 18.40
CA LEU A 163 -8.62 13.04 17.58
C LEU A 163 -8.01 13.51 16.27
N LEU A 164 -7.08 12.72 15.76
CA LEU A 164 -6.51 12.86 14.43
C LEU A 164 -6.90 11.66 13.56
N ASP A 165 -7.25 11.88 12.32
CA ASP A 165 -7.24 10.80 11.33
C ASP A 165 -5.82 10.64 10.74
N TYR A 166 -5.63 9.68 9.84
CA TYR A 166 -4.31 9.41 9.27
C TYR A 166 -3.80 10.58 8.42
N THR A 167 -4.68 11.25 7.69
CA THR A 167 -4.32 12.42 6.90
C THR A 167 -3.91 13.58 7.80
N ASP A 168 -4.62 13.79 8.92
CA ASP A 168 -4.24 14.79 9.94
C ASP A 168 -2.83 14.54 10.47
N MET A 169 -2.42 13.30 10.68
CA MET A 169 -1.08 13.01 11.18
C MET A 169 0.02 13.54 10.25
N ILE A 170 -0.16 13.38 8.93
CA ILE A 170 0.81 13.91 7.97
C ILE A 170 0.73 15.45 7.93
N VAL A 171 -0.48 16.02 7.95
CA VAL A 171 -0.69 17.48 7.99
C VAL A 171 0.00 18.10 9.22
N GLU A 172 -0.23 17.53 10.40
CA GLU A 172 0.34 18.04 11.66
C GLU A 172 1.86 17.86 11.69
N PHE A 173 2.40 16.72 11.21
CA PHE A 173 3.85 16.55 11.07
C PHE A 173 4.47 17.63 10.16
N ASN A 174 3.82 17.93 9.04
CA ASN A 174 4.33 18.94 8.10
C ASN A 174 4.32 20.36 8.69
N LYS A 175 3.37 20.67 9.58
CA LYS A 175 3.27 21.97 10.25
C LYS A 175 4.32 22.17 11.36
N GLN A 176 4.74 21.11 12.02
CA GLN A 176 5.67 21.20 13.13
C GLN A 176 7.12 21.31 12.66
N ASP A 177 7.97 22.02 13.40
CA ASP A 177 9.42 22.10 13.10
C ASP A 177 10.19 20.84 13.47
N MET A 178 9.51 19.85 14.05
CA MET A 178 10.16 18.59 14.43
C MET A 178 10.41 17.71 13.22
N CYS A 179 11.66 17.28 13.07
CA CYS A 179 12.08 16.32 12.07
C CYS A 179 13.13 15.38 12.69
N PRO A 180 13.12 14.08 12.40
CA PRO A 180 14.18 13.20 12.87
C PRO A 180 15.52 13.63 12.24
N ARG A 181 16.60 13.53 13.00
CA ARG A 181 17.95 13.82 12.51
C ARG A 181 18.45 12.66 11.65
N LEU A 182 18.21 12.71 10.35
CA LEU A 182 18.66 11.71 9.39
C LEU A 182 19.83 12.24 8.56
N ASP A 183 20.81 11.41 8.33
CA ASP A 183 21.89 11.72 7.37
C ASP A 183 21.50 11.21 5.96
N VAL A 184 20.73 10.12 5.89
CA VAL A 184 20.26 9.52 4.65
C VAL A 184 18.74 9.31 4.69
N VAL A 185 18.05 9.73 3.66
CA VAL A 185 16.62 9.53 3.47
C VAL A 185 16.40 8.65 2.23
N ILE A 186 15.76 7.52 2.44
CA ILE A 186 15.44 6.57 1.38
C ILE A 186 13.92 6.44 1.29
N VAL A 187 13.37 6.54 0.08
CA VAL A 187 11.94 6.39 -0.19
C VAL A 187 11.75 5.32 -1.25
N ASP A 188 11.01 4.27 -0.92
CA ASP A 188 10.66 3.17 -1.84
C ASP A 188 9.20 3.26 -2.27
N GLU A 189 8.89 2.81 -3.49
CA GLU A 189 7.57 2.88 -4.14
C GLU A 189 7.01 4.32 -4.19
N ALA A 190 7.87 5.27 -4.50
CA ALA A 190 7.54 6.71 -4.45
C ALA A 190 6.46 7.15 -5.46
N GLN A 191 6.17 6.37 -6.51
CA GLN A 191 5.08 6.62 -7.44
C GLN A 191 3.69 6.57 -6.78
N ASP A 192 3.58 5.94 -5.61
CA ASP A 192 2.32 5.77 -4.90
C ASP A 192 2.05 6.87 -3.85
N LEU A 193 2.98 7.82 -3.69
CA LEU A 193 2.85 8.90 -2.72
C LEU A 193 1.91 10.00 -3.21
N SER A 194 1.06 10.50 -2.30
CA SER A 194 0.23 11.68 -2.53
C SER A 194 1.03 12.99 -2.44
N PRO A 195 0.52 14.13 -2.97
CA PRO A 195 1.16 15.44 -2.81
C PRO A 195 1.44 15.80 -1.36
N LEU A 196 0.51 15.49 -0.44
CA LEU A 196 0.70 15.73 0.99
C LEU A 196 1.85 14.90 1.59
N GLN A 197 2.01 13.65 1.16
CA GLN A 197 3.12 12.80 1.57
C GLN A 197 4.45 13.25 0.96
N TRP A 198 4.42 13.80 -0.26
CA TRP A 198 5.59 14.41 -0.88
C TRP A 198 6.08 15.64 -0.11
N ASP A 199 5.20 16.46 0.47
CA ASP A 199 5.62 17.55 1.36
C ASP A 199 6.40 17.00 2.56
N MET A 200 5.93 15.89 3.15
CA MET A 200 6.64 15.23 4.24
C MET A 200 8.01 14.70 3.81
N VAL A 201 8.09 14.05 2.63
CA VAL A 201 9.35 13.58 2.07
C VAL A 201 10.31 14.75 1.82
N THR A 202 9.83 15.84 1.21
CA THR A 202 10.63 17.05 0.98
C THR A 202 11.20 17.59 2.29
N LYS A 203 10.36 17.71 3.32
CA LYS A 203 10.81 18.14 4.65
C LYS A 203 11.89 17.23 5.23
N LEU A 204 11.76 15.92 5.09
CA LEU A 204 12.77 14.95 5.55
C LEU A 204 14.07 15.10 4.79
N VAL A 205 14.01 15.30 3.47
CA VAL A 205 15.16 15.47 2.58
C VAL A 205 15.89 16.78 2.89
N ASP A 206 15.16 17.89 3.06
CA ASP A 206 15.73 19.20 3.37
C ASP A 206 16.48 19.22 4.71
N ASN A 207 16.07 18.35 5.65
CA ASN A 207 16.74 18.18 6.93
C ASN A 207 17.80 17.05 6.92
N GLY A 208 17.95 16.33 5.80
CA GLY A 208 18.93 15.27 5.59
C GLY A 208 20.17 15.79 4.86
N LYS A 209 21.13 14.87 4.60
CA LYS A 209 22.33 15.18 3.80
C LYS A 209 22.29 14.53 2.41
N GLN A 210 21.67 13.37 2.31
CA GLN A 210 21.55 12.59 1.09
C GLN A 210 20.16 11.99 0.98
N ALA A 211 19.64 11.91 -0.25
CA ALA A 211 18.33 11.31 -0.49
C ALA A 211 18.38 10.35 -1.70
N PHE A 212 17.67 9.23 -1.55
CA PHE A 212 17.49 8.21 -2.57
C PHE A 212 16.00 7.90 -2.70
N VAL A 213 15.44 8.09 -3.88
CA VAL A 213 14.02 7.85 -4.14
C VAL A 213 13.89 6.82 -5.24
N ALA A 214 13.24 5.71 -4.95
CA ALA A 214 12.99 4.66 -5.92
C ALA A 214 11.50 4.53 -6.24
N GLY A 215 11.22 4.22 -7.50
CA GLY A 215 9.86 4.00 -7.96
C GLY A 215 9.79 3.51 -9.41
N ASP A 216 8.56 3.33 -9.86
CA ASP A 216 8.27 3.00 -11.25
C ASP A 216 6.99 3.73 -11.68
N ASP A 217 7.14 4.75 -12.50
CA ASP A 217 6.01 5.53 -13.01
C ASP A 217 5.02 4.68 -13.83
N ASP A 218 5.48 3.60 -14.45
CA ASP A 218 4.64 2.65 -15.18
C ASP A 218 3.77 1.78 -14.23
N GLN A 219 4.08 1.74 -12.93
CA GLN A 219 3.32 1.03 -11.90
C GLN A 219 2.45 1.95 -11.02
N ALA A 220 2.28 3.21 -11.37
CA ALA A 220 1.46 4.16 -10.63
C ALA A 220 -0.04 3.85 -10.77
N ILE A 221 -0.55 2.91 -9.98
CA ILE A 221 -1.95 2.45 -10.02
C ILE A 221 -2.84 3.05 -8.92
N PHE A 222 -2.28 3.86 -8.00
CA PHE A 222 -3.00 4.44 -6.87
C PHE A 222 -3.42 5.91 -7.09
N ASN A 223 -3.43 6.41 -8.33
CA ASN A 223 -3.93 7.75 -8.65
C ASN A 223 -5.36 7.96 -8.13
N TRP A 224 -6.19 6.94 -8.16
CA TRP A 224 -7.55 6.97 -7.61
C TRP A 224 -7.58 7.17 -6.09
N ALA A 225 -6.49 6.89 -5.38
CA ALA A 225 -6.32 7.13 -3.94
C ALA A 225 -5.54 8.42 -3.63
N GLY A 226 -5.32 9.27 -4.64
CA GLY A 226 -4.64 10.55 -4.51
C GLY A 226 -3.13 10.50 -4.71
N ALA A 227 -2.56 9.38 -5.17
CA ALA A 227 -1.15 9.33 -5.55
C ALA A 227 -0.84 10.26 -6.74
N SER A 228 0.35 10.84 -6.77
CA SER A 228 0.80 11.72 -7.84
C SER A 228 2.20 11.34 -8.33
N VAL A 229 2.23 10.58 -9.40
CA VAL A 229 3.48 10.17 -10.06
C VAL A 229 4.28 11.37 -10.60
N ASN A 230 3.64 12.48 -10.88
CA ASN A 230 4.28 13.67 -11.41
C ASN A 230 5.39 14.21 -10.49
N HIS A 231 5.25 14.07 -9.17
CA HIS A 231 6.29 14.47 -8.24
C HIS A 231 7.57 13.65 -8.44
N LEU A 232 7.44 12.33 -8.56
CA LEU A 232 8.58 11.45 -8.85
C LEU A 232 9.23 11.78 -10.20
N MET A 233 8.41 11.98 -11.24
CA MET A 233 8.88 12.25 -12.59
C MET A 233 9.60 13.60 -12.73
N ASN A 234 9.22 14.59 -11.92
CA ASN A 234 9.73 15.94 -12.00
C ASN A 234 10.88 16.24 -11.00
N LEU A 235 11.34 15.24 -10.23
CA LEU A 235 12.49 15.44 -9.36
C LEU A 235 13.73 15.84 -10.18
N PRO A 236 14.39 16.97 -9.83
CA PRO A 236 15.53 17.50 -10.58
C PRO A 236 16.86 16.78 -10.24
N TRP A 237 16.78 15.53 -9.80
CA TRP A 237 17.91 14.75 -9.32
C TRP A 237 18.43 13.81 -10.39
N GLU A 238 19.70 13.40 -10.26
CA GLU A 238 20.30 12.37 -11.09
C GLU A 238 19.44 11.10 -11.10
N ARG A 239 19.31 10.49 -12.28
CA ARG A 239 18.47 9.30 -12.50
C ARG A 239 19.32 8.09 -12.84
N VAL A 240 19.04 7.00 -12.15
CA VAL A 240 19.57 5.67 -12.45
C VAL A 240 18.38 4.81 -12.90
N ILE A 241 18.50 4.20 -14.07
CA ILE A 241 17.50 3.25 -14.58
C ILE A 241 18.04 1.84 -14.37
N LEU A 242 17.31 1.02 -13.62
CA LEU A 242 17.60 -0.40 -13.50
C LEU A 242 17.03 -1.11 -14.72
N ASP A 243 17.90 -1.65 -15.57
CA ASP A 243 17.54 -2.09 -16.92
C ASP A 243 17.43 -3.62 -17.07
N GLU A 244 17.53 -4.40 -16.00
CA GLU A 244 17.44 -5.85 -16.04
C GLU A 244 16.42 -6.38 -15.01
N SER A 245 15.43 -7.13 -15.49
CA SER A 245 14.43 -7.77 -14.63
C SER A 245 14.78 -9.22 -14.34
N TYR A 246 14.83 -9.55 -13.06
CA TYR A 246 15.02 -10.92 -12.55
C TYR A 246 13.70 -11.68 -12.36
N ARG A 247 12.57 -11.03 -12.67
CA ARG A 247 11.23 -11.58 -12.44
C ARG A 247 10.46 -11.86 -13.72
N VAL A 248 10.49 -10.95 -14.68
CA VAL A 248 9.56 -10.93 -15.81
C VAL A 248 10.13 -11.72 -16.98
N PRO A 249 9.45 -12.81 -17.44
CA PRO A 249 9.86 -13.58 -18.63
C PRO A 249 9.67 -12.79 -19.92
N LYS A 250 10.33 -13.22 -21.02
CA LYS A 250 10.37 -12.52 -22.31
C LYS A 250 8.98 -12.24 -22.90
N LYS A 251 8.12 -13.25 -23.05
CA LYS A 251 6.79 -13.07 -23.64
C LYS A 251 5.90 -12.15 -22.82
N ILE A 252 6.02 -12.20 -21.47
CA ILE A 252 5.29 -11.30 -20.59
C ILE A 252 5.81 -9.86 -20.75
N HIS A 253 7.14 -9.68 -20.83
CA HIS A 253 7.76 -8.39 -21.08
C HIS A 253 7.31 -7.78 -22.42
N GLU A 254 7.30 -8.54 -23.51
CA GLU A 254 6.83 -8.11 -24.82
C GLU A 254 5.36 -7.67 -24.80
N ALA A 255 4.51 -8.45 -24.13
CA ALA A 255 3.10 -8.11 -23.98
C ALA A 255 2.90 -6.83 -23.15
N ALA A 256 3.63 -6.70 -22.03
CA ALA A 256 3.58 -5.52 -21.18
C ALA A 256 4.04 -4.26 -21.95
N ASN A 257 5.13 -4.36 -22.72
CA ASN A 257 5.64 -3.24 -23.52
C ASN A 257 4.67 -2.78 -24.60
N LYS A 258 3.93 -3.68 -25.23
CA LYS A 258 2.87 -3.32 -26.20
C LYS A 258 1.74 -2.51 -25.55
N LEU A 259 1.51 -2.66 -24.28
CA LEU A 259 0.48 -1.94 -23.53
C LEU A 259 0.98 -0.63 -22.98
N ILE A 260 2.16 -0.64 -22.34
CA ILE A 260 2.66 0.51 -21.58
C ILE A 260 2.99 1.71 -22.46
N VAL A 261 3.38 1.50 -23.71
CA VAL A 261 3.63 2.58 -24.68
C VAL A 261 2.40 3.44 -24.97
N ARG A 262 1.21 2.99 -24.59
CA ARG A 262 -0.04 3.76 -24.73
C ARG A 262 -0.24 4.78 -23.62
N VAL A 263 0.54 4.72 -22.54
CA VAL A 263 0.50 5.69 -21.45
C VAL A 263 1.26 6.95 -21.89
N PRO A 264 0.60 8.12 -21.97
CA PRO A 264 1.22 9.32 -22.56
C PRO A 264 2.30 9.94 -21.68
N ASN A 265 2.12 9.92 -20.38
CA ASN A 265 3.03 10.55 -19.40
C ASN A 265 3.84 9.48 -18.68
N ARG A 266 5.03 9.16 -19.20
CA ARG A 266 5.95 8.18 -18.62
C ARG A 266 7.40 8.50 -18.96
N VAL A 267 8.31 8.00 -18.14
CA VAL A 267 9.74 8.01 -18.46
C VAL A 267 10.04 6.89 -19.45
N ASP A 268 10.71 7.19 -20.56
CA ASP A 268 11.15 6.13 -21.49
C ASP A 268 12.23 5.27 -20.82
N LYS A 269 11.91 4.02 -20.56
CA LYS A 269 12.79 3.04 -19.91
C LYS A 269 12.97 1.83 -20.83
N LYS A 270 14.21 1.59 -21.23
CA LYS A 270 14.57 0.36 -21.94
C LYS A 270 15.12 -0.64 -20.93
N TRP A 271 14.49 -1.79 -20.84
CA TRP A 271 14.89 -2.83 -19.90
C TRP A 271 14.78 -4.23 -20.50
N LYS A 272 15.49 -5.18 -19.91
CA LYS A 272 15.57 -6.56 -20.36
C LYS A 272 14.75 -7.45 -19.44
N SER A 273 14.08 -8.42 -20.02
CA SER A 273 13.45 -9.52 -19.28
C SER A 273 14.50 -10.51 -18.76
N ARG A 274 14.12 -11.37 -17.84
CA ARG A 274 14.92 -12.55 -17.53
C ARG A 274 15.00 -13.51 -18.75
N SER A 275 15.90 -14.50 -18.68
CA SER A 275 16.21 -15.38 -19.82
C SER A 275 15.09 -16.33 -20.25
N GLU A 276 14.16 -16.69 -19.33
CA GLU A 276 13.07 -17.61 -19.61
C GLU A 276 12.02 -17.00 -20.56
N GLU A 277 11.51 -17.84 -21.45
CA GLU A 277 10.51 -17.42 -22.45
C GLU A 277 9.17 -17.02 -21.81
N GLY A 278 8.68 -17.80 -20.84
CA GLY A 278 7.33 -17.68 -20.31
C GLY A 278 6.24 -18.06 -21.31
N GLU A 279 5.00 -18.08 -20.85
CA GLU A 279 3.85 -18.44 -21.69
C GLU A 279 2.68 -17.50 -21.44
N ILE A 280 1.88 -17.24 -22.47
CA ILE A 280 0.63 -16.49 -22.40
C ILE A 280 -0.47 -17.33 -23.01
N HIS A 281 -1.49 -17.66 -22.23
CA HIS A 281 -2.68 -18.37 -22.66
C HIS A 281 -3.89 -17.47 -22.49
N ILE A 282 -4.75 -17.40 -23.50
CA ILE A 282 -5.98 -16.61 -23.48
C ILE A 282 -7.17 -17.56 -23.43
N HIS A 283 -8.01 -17.39 -22.44
CA HIS A 283 -9.21 -18.19 -22.25
C HIS A 283 -10.44 -17.28 -22.19
N ASN A 284 -11.54 -17.73 -22.80
CA ASN A 284 -12.81 -17.02 -22.79
C ASN A 284 -13.63 -17.25 -21.51
N SER A 285 -13.28 -18.29 -20.76
CA SER A 285 -13.91 -18.63 -19.47
C SER A 285 -12.86 -19.12 -18.50
N PHE A 286 -13.06 -18.79 -17.23
CA PHE A 286 -12.22 -19.25 -16.13
C PHE A 286 -12.29 -20.78 -15.96
N SER A 287 -13.45 -21.40 -16.27
CA SER A 287 -13.64 -22.87 -16.24
C SER A 287 -12.76 -23.66 -17.21
N HIS A 288 -12.15 -22.99 -18.19
CA HIS A 288 -11.21 -23.63 -19.11
C HIS A 288 -9.77 -23.70 -18.56
N ILE A 289 -9.52 -23.13 -17.38
CA ILE A 289 -8.21 -23.13 -16.76
C ILE A 289 -8.10 -24.31 -15.79
N ASN A 290 -7.17 -25.22 -16.04
CA ASN A 290 -6.90 -26.32 -15.13
C ASN A 290 -6.05 -25.83 -13.93
N LEU A 291 -6.73 -25.47 -12.85
CA LEU A 291 -6.09 -25.01 -11.60
C LEU A 291 -5.59 -26.17 -10.72
N GLN A 292 -5.88 -27.42 -11.07
CA GLN A 292 -5.36 -28.58 -10.34
C GLN A 292 -3.93 -28.94 -10.78
N LYS A 293 -3.43 -28.30 -11.86
CA LYS A 293 -2.05 -28.47 -12.30
C LYS A 293 -1.10 -27.99 -11.20
N GLU A 294 -0.04 -28.76 -10.94
CA GLU A 294 0.99 -28.40 -9.97
C GLU A 294 1.57 -27.00 -10.25
N GLY A 295 1.81 -26.26 -9.18
CA GLY A 295 2.37 -24.91 -9.22
C GLY A 295 1.70 -23.94 -8.25
N GLN A 296 2.16 -22.70 -8.27
CA GLN A 296 1.55 -21.62 -7.52
C GLN A 296 0.72 -20.74 -8.47
N TRP A 297 -0.53 -20.53 -8.13
CA TRP A 297 -1.45 -19.69 -8.89
C TRP A 297 -1.67 -18.36 -8.18
N LEU A 298 -1.48 -17.25 -8.89
CA LEU A 298 -1.91 -15.94 -8.46
C LEU A 298 -3.05 -15.47 -9.36
N ILE A 299 -4.23 -15.28 -8.77
CA ILE A 299 -5.42 -14.83 -9.50
C ILE A 299 -5.64 -13.36 -9.18
N GLN A 300 -5.70 -12.53 -10.20
CA GLN A 300 -5.92 -11.10 -10.09
C GLN A 300 -7.13 -10.67 -10.90
N ALA A 301 -7.86 -9.69 -10.40
CA ALA A 301 -8.97 -9.07 -11.10
C ALA A 301 -8.96 -7.55 -10.88
N ARG A 302 -9.55 -6.81 -11.79
CA ARG A 302 -9.65 -5.34 -11.69
C ARG A 302 -10.47 -4.90 -10.48
N THR A 303 -11.48 -5.67 -10.10
CA THR A 303 -12.39 -5.35 -9.00
C THR A 303 -12.65 -6.57 -8.13
N LYS A 304 -12.95 -6.34 -6.85
CA LYS A 304 -13.17 -7.41 -5.87
C LYS A 304 -14.33 -8.33 -6.24
N TYR A 305 -15.43 -7.78 -6.75
CA TYR A 305 -16.61 -8.60 -7.10
C TYR A 305 -16.30 -9.64 -8.19
N LEU A 306 -15.32 -9.36 -9.07
CA LEU A 306 -14.87 -10.35 -10.04
C LEU A 306 -14.10 -11.49 -9.37
N LEU A 307 -13.41 -11.23 -8.26
CA LEU A 307 -12.78 -12.28 -7.47
C LEU A 307 -13.80 -13.14 -6.75
N ASP A 308 -14.97 -12.61 -6.36
CA ASP A 308 -16.01 -13.37 -5.68
C ASP A 308 -16.56 -14.49 -6.60
N ILE A 309 -16.73 -14.21 -7.90
CA ILE A 309 -17.13 -15.21 -8.90
C ILE A 309 -16.09 -16.34 -8.98
N ILE A 310 -14.81 -15.98 -8.95
CA ILE A 310 -13.72 -16.95 -9.00
C ILE A 310 -13.64 -17.75 -7.69
N GLU A 311 -13.86 -17.09 -6.56
CA GLU A 311 -13.92 -17.72 -5.26
C GLU A 311 -15.01 -18.81 -5.19
N ASP A 312 -16.20 -18.50 -5.69
CA ASP A 312 -17.29 -19.48 -5.76
C ASP A 312 -16.93 -20.68 -6.63
N PHE A 313 -16.27 -20.45 -7.77
CA PHE A 313 -15.74 -21.53 -8.62
C PHE A 313 -14.72 -22.40 -7.88
N LEU A 314 -13.74 -21.79 -7.21
CA LEU A 314 -12.71 -22.51 -6.46
C LEU A 314 -13.32 -23.37 -5.34
N ARG A 315 -14.36 -22.86 -4.66
CA ARG A 315 -15.10 -23.63 -3.64
C ARG A 315 -15.84 -24.83 -4.23
N GLN A 316 -16.47 -24.65 -5.38
CA GLN A 316 -17.19 -25.74 -6.08
C GLN A 316 -16.24 -26.84 -6.52
N GLU A 317 -15.04 -26.47 -7.00
CA GLU A 317 -13.98 -27.41 -7.39
C GLU A 317 -13.21 -28.01 -6.18
N GLY A 318 -13.52 -27.59 -4.96
CA GLY A 318 -12.85 -28.07 -3.74
C GLY A 318 -11.39 -27.64 -3.63
N LEU A 319 -10.99 -26.55 -4.29
CA LEU A 319 -9.63 -26.04 -4.29
C LEU A 319 -9.39 -25.13 -3.08
N PHE A 320 -8.25 -25.32 -2.40
CA PHE A 320 -7.81 -24.43 -1.35
C PHE A 320 -7.18 -23.17 -1.95
N TYR A 321 -7.50 -22.03 -1.38
CA TYR A 321 -6.95 -20.75 -1.81
C TYR A 321 -6.74 -19.83 -0.60
N GLU A 322 -5.99 -18.78 -0.83
CA GLU A 322 -5.82 -17.67 0.10
C GLU A 322 -6.34 -16.38 -0.56
N LYS A 323 -7.20 -15.65 0.13
CA LYS A 323 -7.72 -14.37 -0.33
C LYS A 323 -7.34 -13.29 0.68
N PHE A 324 -6.49 -12.34 0.23
CA PHE A 324 -6.02 -11.23 1.08
C PHE A 324 -5.40 -11.69 2.41
N ASN A 325 -4.48 -12.65 2.34
CA ASN A 325 -3.80 -13.28 3.48
C ASN A 325 -4.76 -14.02 4.44
N LYS A 326 -5.94 -14.39 3.96
CA LYS A 326 -6.88 -15.23 4.71
C LYS A 326 -7.09 -16.54 3.97
N PRO A 327 -6.77 -17.68 4.60
CA PRO A 327 -6.98 -18.98 3.98
C PRO A 327 -8.47 -19.26 3.82
N SER A 328 -8.83 -19.98 2.75
CA SER A 328 -10.22 -20.41 2.49
C SER A 328 -10.76 -21.35 3.57
N VAL A 329 -9.86 -22.07 4.26
CA VAL A 329 -10.17 -22.94 5.39
C VAL A 329 -9.48 -22.39 6.63
N SER A 330 -10.25 -21.95 7.60
CA SER A 330 -9.72 -21.49 8.89
C SER A 330 -9.11 -22.66 9.67
N GLU A 331 -8.18 -22.37 10.60
CA GLU A 331 -7.60 -23.39 11.48
C GLU A 331 -8.68 -24.17 12.24
N LYS A 332 -9.75 -23.50 12.68
CA LYS A 332 -10.90 -24.16 13.33
C LYS A 332 -11.61 -25.14 12.39
N MET A 333 -11.79 -24.76 11.12
CA MET A 333 -12.36 -25.64 10.10
C MET A 333 -11.46 -26.82 9.79
N ALA A 334 -10.16 -26.56 9.63
CA ALA A 334 -9.17 -27.64 9.40
C ALA A 334 -9.17 -28.63 10.58
N HIS A 335 -9.22 -28.10 11.81
CA HIS A 335 -9.31 -28.94 13.00
C HIS A 335 -10.62 -29.75 13.06
N ALA A 336 -11.74 -29.12 12.72
CA ALA A 336 -13.05 -29.82 12.67
C ALA A 336 -13.07 -30.92 11.60
N ILE A 337 -12.53 -30.65 10.41
CA ILE A 337 -12.40 -31.64 9.32
C ILE A 337 -11.51 -32.82 9.75
N ASN A 338 -10.38 -32.53 10.38
CA ASN A 338 -9.46 -33.59 10.88
C ASN A 338 -10.11 -34.40 12.01
N SER A 339 -10.84 -33.76 12.90
CA SER A 339 -11.59 -34.43 13.95
C SER A 339 -12.69 -35.34 13.38
N TRP A 340 -13.44 -34.84 12.39
CA TRP A 340 -14.44 -35.63 11.68
C TRP A 340 -13.83 -36.84 10.96
N LYS A 341 -12.67 -36.66 10.28
CA LYS A 341 -11.95 -37.77 9.65
C LYS A 341 -11.50 -38.85 10.65
N LYS A 342 -11.08 -38.46 11.86
CA LYS A 342 -10.74 -39.40 12.93
C LYS A 342 -11.98 -40.20 13.38
N ILE A 343 -13.09 -39.48 13.65
CA ILE A 343 -14.37 -40.13 14.04
C ILE A 343 -14.81 -41.11 12.95
N SER A 344 -14.78 -40.73 11.69
CA SER A 344 -15.19 -41.60 10.57
C SER A 344 -14.33 -42.87 10.41
N ARG A 345 -13.13 -42.85 10.99
CA ARG A 345 -12.23 -44.03 11.06
C ARG A 345 -12.34 -44.78 12.38
N GLY A 346 -13.27 -44.43 13.27
CA GLY A 346 -13.44 -45.04 14.58
C GLY A 346 -12.38 -44.65 15.61
N GLU A 347 -11.61 -43.61 15.35
CA GLU A 347 -10.60 -43.07 16.26
C GLU A 347 -11.24 -42.11 17.29
N SER A 348 -10.79 -42.19 18.56
CA SER A 348 -11.25 -41.27 19.60
C SER A 348 -10.58 -39.90 19.46
N ILE A 349 -11.37 -38.81 19.64
CA ILE A 349 -10.84 -37.45 19.74
C ILE A 349 -10.56 -37.18 21.22
N ILE A 350 -9.30 -37.00 21.59
CA ILE A 350 -8.96 -36.46 22.91
C ILE A 350 -9.14 -34.95 22.80
N GLY A 351 -10.24 -34.41 23.39
CA GLY A 351 -10.51 -33.00 23.46
C GLY A 351 -9.52 -32.34 24.44
N ASN A 352 -8.70 -31.41 23.94
CA ASN A 352 -8.19 -30.37 24.81
C ASN A 352 -9.31 -29.32 24.93
N SER A 353 -9.86 -29.22 26.14
CA SER A 353 -10.83 -28.21 26.56
C SER A 353 -10.28 -26.80 26.45
#